data_f1528e60731ce06d0ff92e7452a94442
#
_entry.id   f1528e60731ce06d0ff92e7452a94442
#
_cell.length_a   1.000
_cell.length_b   1.000
_cell.length_c   1.000
_cell.angle_alpha   90.00
_cell.angle_beta   90.00
_cell.angle_gamma   90.00
#
_symmetry.space_group_name_H-M   'P 1'
#
loop_
_entity.id
_entity.type
_entity.pdbx_description
1 polymer ?
#
loop_
_entity_poly.entity_id
_entity_poly.type
_entity_poly.pdbx_seq_one_letter_code
_entity_poly.pdbx_strand_id
1 'polypeptide(L)'
;MSPPPPLVGLGREADQGRGEGKVDMLLLTALACLIWLYLLLGHGRFWHSGPELPPAPTASTPTPAPPVAIVIPARDEAPVIATTLRSLIAQDYAGPFRIIVVDDGSADGTGTIARSLAAAQAGLPRLTVLTGAPRPPGWSGKLWAVAQGLAEAADADLVLLTDADIVHRPGHLAALVARQRETGCDLVSEMVTLRCRSLAERALVPAFVFFFQLLYPFYWVNDSQRATAAAAGGTILLCRHALARIGGIEAVRGKLIDDVALAATVKRGGRIWLGHSTLACSVRPYPGFADIWRMVARTAYVQLGFSPLLLLGTMLGMALVWLLPPAAALFAHGTTRWLGLAAWAMLAASYLPTLRRYHRALLWAPFLPLVAAFYMAATLGSAVNHYRGSGVTWKGRAYQAAGQTEAG
;
A
#
# COMPACT_ATOMS: atom_id res chain seq x y z
N MET A 1 36.36 -72.68 -2.91
CA MET A 1 36.25 -71.19 -2.97
C MET A 1 35.12 -70.84 -3.91
N SER A 2 33.98 -70.50 -3.36
CA SER A 2 32.81 -70.07 -4.14
C SER A 2 32.94 -68.55 -4.45
N PRO A 3 32.54 -68.08 -5.67
CA PRO A 3 32.60 -66.68 -6.02
C PRO A 3 31.56 -65.83 -5.23
N PRO A 4 31.81 -64.54 -4.96
CA PRO A 4 30.90 -63.71 -4.28
C PRO A 4 29.66 -63.40 -5.15
N PRO A 5 28.49 -63.14 -4.52
CA PRO A 5 27.28 -62.81 -5.28
C PRO A 5 27.39 -61.42 -5.97
N PRO A 6 26.69 -61.22 -7.09
CA PRO A 6 26.75 -59.95 -7.83
C PRO A 6 26.06 -58.85 -7.06
N LEU A 7 26.68 -57.64 -6.99
CA LEU A 7 26.12 -56.41 -6.49
C LEU A 7 25.03 -55.87 -7.45
N VAL A 8 23.83 -56.43 -7.34
CA VAL A 8 22.63 -55.94 -8.08
C VAL A 8 21.66 -55.38 -7.05
N GLY A 9 21.66 -54.08 -6.85
CA GLY A 9 20.66 -53.45 -5.97
C GLY A 9 20.74 -51.94 -5.85
N LEU A 10 21.93 -51.34 -5.88
CA LEU A 10 22.10 -49.89 -5.58
C LEU A 10 21.81 -48.93 -6.74
N GLY A 11 21.69 -49.44 -7.98
CA GLY A 11 21.41 -48.58 -9.16
C GLY A 11 19.93 -48.27 -9.40
N ARG A 12 19.02 -49.13 -8.94
CA ARG A 12 17.57 -48.96 -9.20
C ARG A 12 16.90 -47.98 -8.27
N GLU A 13 17.28 -47.89 -7.01
CA GLU A 13 16.71 -46.92 -6.05
C GLU A 13 17.15 -45.51 -6.37
N ALA A 14 18.39 -45.28 -6.81
CA ALA A 14 18.88 -43.96 -7.21
C ALA A 14 18.22 -43.44 -8.51
N ASP A 15 17.78 -44.32 -9.41
CA ASP A 15 17.12 -43.94 -10.67
C ASP A 15 15.62 -43.69 -10.47
N GLN A 16 14.96 -44.44 -9.56
CA GLN A 16 13.56 -44.18 -9.18
C GLN A 16 13.43 -42.84 -8.45
N GLY A 17 14.26 -42.50 -7.49
CA GLY A 17 14.24 -41.22 -6.80
C GLY A 17 14.54 -40.02 -7.72
N ARG A 18 15.36 -40.19 -8.77
CA ARG A 18 15.59 -39.20 -9.81
C ARG A 18 14.38 -39.03 -10.73
N GLY A 19 13.63 -40.08 -11.00
CA GLY A 19 12.39 -40.04 -11.81
C GLY A 19 11.26 -39.32 -11.07
N GLU A 20 11.04 -39.62 -9.80
CA GLU A 20 10.01 -39.00 -8.95
C GLU A 20 10.27 -37.51 -8.78
N GLY A 21 11.48 -37.08 -8.43
CA GLY A 21 11.82 -35.65 -8.29
C GLY A 21 11.68 -34.83 -9.59
N LYS A 22 11.85 -35.47 -10.76
CA LYS A 22 11.61 -34.79 -12.05
C LYS A 22 10.13 -34.59 -12.34
N VAL A 23 9.27 -35.54 -11.98
CA VAL A 23 7.81 -35.43 -12.12
C VAL A 23 7.29 -34.37 -11.18
N ASP A 24 7.73 -34.33 -9.93
CA ASP A 24 7.33 -33.34 -8.94
C ASP A 24 7.69 -31.91 -9.39
N MET A 25 8.92 -31.73 -9.91
CA MET A 25 9.35 -30.42 -10.43
C MET A 25 8.52 -29.98 -11.64
N LEU A 26 8.17 -30.90 -12.53
CA LEU A 26 7.32 -30.61 -13.68
C LEU A 26 5.93 -30.16 -13.23
N LEU A 27 5.31 -30.88 -12.28
CA LEU A 27 3.99 -30.57 -11.75
C LEU A 27 3.97 -29.20 -11.04
N LEU A 28 4.95 -28.93 -10.18
CA LEU A 28 5.06 -27.65 -9.49
C LEU A 28 5.26 -26.47 -10.48
N THR A 29 6.10 -26.66 -11.50
CA THR A 29 6.33 -25.62 -12.53
C THR A 29 5.10 -25.41 -13.40
N ALA A 30 4.37 -26.49 -13.74
CA ALA A 30 3.09 -26.39 -14.44
C ALA A 30 2.05 -25.66 -13.60
N LEU A 31 1.96 -25.95 -12.29
CA LEU A 31 1.10 -25.24 -11.37
C LEU A 31 1.44 -23.74 -11.29
N ALA A 32 2.72 -23.39 -11.18
CA ALA A 32 3.17 -21.99 -11.20
C ALA A 32 2.77 -21.28 -12.50
N CYS A 33 2.90 -21.98 -13.64
CA CYS A 33 2.49 -21.47 -14.96
C CYS A 33 0.98 -21.24 -15.02
N LEU A 34 0.16 -22.16 -14.53
CA LEU A 34 -1.31 -22.01 -14.45
C LEU A 34 -1.73 -20.88 -13.51
N ILE A 35 -1.04 -20.73 -12.37
CA ILE A 35 -1.29 -19.59 -11.46
C ILE A 35 -1.00 -18.28 -12.18
N TRP A 36 0.10 -18.14 -12.90
CA TRP A 36 0.40 -16.92 -13.65
C TRP A 36 -0.62 -16.66 -14.77
N LEU A 37 -1.07 -17.70 -15.45
CA LEU A 37 -2.15 -17.57 -16.43
C LEU A 37 -3.44 -17.04 -15.79
N TYR A 38 -3.83 -17.59 -14.62
CA TYR A 38 -4.96 -17.10 -13.85
C TYR A 38 -4.75 -15.63 -13.39
N LEU A 39 -3.57 -15.31 -12.88
CA LEU A 39 -3.25 -13.95 -12.41
C LEU A 39 -3.37 -12.92 -13.54
N LEU A 40 -2.94 -13.27 -14.75
CA LEU A 40 -3.03 -12.37 -15.90
C LEU A 40 -4.45 -12.21 -16.45
N LEU A 41 -5.22 -13.31 -16.51
CA LEU A 41 -6.52 -13.34 -17.17
C LEU A 41 -7.70 -13.15 -16.23
N GLY A 42 -7.63 -13.68 -14.99
CA GLY A 42 -8.75 -13.80 -14.07
C GLY A 42 -8.63 -12.92 -12.81
N HIS A 43 -7.46 -12.38 -12.48
CA HIS A 43 -7.24 -11.69 -11.21
C HIS A 43 -7.41 -10.16 -11.31
N GLY A 44 -8.62 -9.71 -11.68
CA GLY A 44 -9.01 -8.29 -11.62
C GLY A 44 -8.14 -7.35 -12.43
N ARG A 45 -7.44 -7.83 -13.46
CA ARG A 45 -6.54 -7.05 -14.32
C ARG A 45 -5.50 -6.23 -13.51
N PHE A 46 -5.05 -6.75 -12.36
CA PHE A 46 -4.19 -6.05 -11.42
C PHE A 46 -2.94 -5.42 -12.07
N TRP A 47 -2.40 -6.07 -13.08
CA TRP A 47 -1.19 -5.66 -13.80
C TRP A 47 -1.38 -4.49 -14.79
N HIS A 48 -2.62 -4.09 -15.07
CA HIS A 48 -2.94 -2.97 -15.99
C HIS A 48 -2.62 -1.59 -15.42
N SER A 49 -2.08 -1.45 -14.22
CA SER A 49 -1.86 -0.17 -13.53
C SER A 49 -3.15 0.60 -13.19
N GLY A 50 -4.30 -0.08 -13.10
CA GLY A 50 -5.57 0.46 -12.61
C GLY A 50 -6.12 1.67 -13.36
N PRO A 51 -7.25 2.22 -12.93
CA PRO A 51 -7.74 3.49 -13.42
C PRO A 51 -6.89 4.65 -12.91
N GLU A 52 -6.91 5.77 -13.64
CA GLU A 52 -6.25 7.02 -13.28
C GLU A 52 -7.26 8.06 -12.83
N LEU A 53 -6.90 8.89 -11.85
CA LEU A 53 -7.67 10.08 -11.51
C LEU A 53 -7.48 11.11 -12.63
N PRO A 54 -8.51 11.43 -13.41
CA PRO A 54 -8.38 12.43 -14.45
C PRO A 54 -8.25 13.83 -13.83
N PRO A 55 -7.63 14.79 -14.52
CA PRO A 55 -7.70 16.20 -14.15
C PRO A 55 -9.16 16.64 -14.00
N ALA A 56 -9.41 17.64 -13.15
CA ALA A 56 -10.73 18.23 -13.05
C ALA A 56 -11.17 18.77 -14.42
N PRO A 57 -12.45 18.63 -14.78
CA PRO A 57 -12.98 19.24 -16.00
C PRO A 57 -12.79 20.76 -15.98
N THR A 58 -12.35 21.32 -17.09
CA THR A 58 -12.16 22.78 -17.27
C THR A 58 -13.48 23.56 -17.32
N ALA A 59 -14.60 22.89 -17.56
CA ALA A 59 -15.92 23.52 -17.57
C ALA A 59 -16.50 23.53 -16.16
N SER A 60 -16.79 24.71 -15.64
CA SER A 60 -17.52 24.93 -14.41
C SER A 60 -18.90 24.26 -14.50
N THR A 61 -19.10 23.18 -13.76
CA THR A 61 -20.46 22.71 -13.49
C THR A 61 -21.19 23.80 -12.69
N PRO A 62 -22.46 24.14 -13.01
CA PRO A 62 -23.20 25.18 -12.31
C PRO A 62 -23.50 24.88 -10.84
N THR A 63 -23.22 23.67 -10.38
CA THR A 63 -23.47 23.26 -8.98
C THR A 63 -22.36 23.79 -8.07
N PRO A 64 -22.70 24.46 -6.97
CA PRO A 64 -21.72 24.97 -6.00
C PRO A 64 -20.76 23.85 -5.56
N ALA A 65 -19.48 24.18 -5.50
CA ALA A 65 -18.47 23.25 -5.02
C ALA A 65 -18.62 23.06 -3.50
N PRO A 66 -18.66 21.82 -2.97
CA PRO A 66 -18.91 21.55 -1.55
C PRO A 66 -17.75 22.03 -0.67
N PRO A 67 -18.03 22.38 0.60
CA PRO A 67 -16.98 22.69 1.55
C PRO A 67 -16.14 21.44 1.86
N VAL A 68 -14.81 21.61 1.86
CA VAL A 68 -13.83 20.53 2.11
C VAL A 68 -12.96 20.88 3.32
N ALA A 69 -12.78 19.92 4.25
CA ALA A 69 -11.76 20.00 5.27
C ALA A 69 -10.61 19.02 4.94
N ILE A 70 -9.38 19.53 4.93
CA ILE A 70 -8.19 18.72 4.71
C ILE A 70 -7.56 18.44 6.07
N VAL A 71 -7.47 17.17 6.49
CA VAL A 71 -6.94 16.74 7.78
C VAL A 71 -5.59 16.04 7.59
N ILE A 72 -4.57 16.53 8.28
CA ILE A 72 -3.18 16.07 8.18
C ILE A 72 -2.69 15.67 9.57
N PRO A 73 -2.57 14.37 9.88
CA PRO A 73 -1.88 13.92 11.07
C PRO A 73 -0.36 14.09 10.85
N ALA A 74 0.31 14.80 11.75
CA ALA A 74 1.75 15.05 11.65
C ALA A 74 2.49 14.66 12.92
N ARG A 75 3.62 13.95 12.77
CA ARG A 75 4.55 13.67 13.86
C ARG A 75 5.95 13.51 13.28
N ASP A 76 6.88 14.36 13.74
CA ASP A 76 8.28 14.37 13.33
C ASP A 76 8.42 14.39 11.79
N GLU A 77 7.79 15.43 11.17
CA GLU A 77 7.74 15.66 9.72
C GLU A 77 8.37 17.02 9.32
N ALA A 78 9.22 17.61 10.18
CA ALA A 78 9.86 18.90 9.91
C ALA A 78 10.51 19.02 8.51
N PRO A 79 11.16 17.96 7.96
CA PRO A 79 11.80 18.05 6.63
C PRO A 79 10.82 18.24 5.48
N VAL A 80 9.54 17.87 5.62
CA VAL A 80 8.59 17.78 4.51
C VAL A 80 7.33 18.62 4.70
N ILE A 81 6.90 18.87 5.95
CA ILE A 81 5.61 19.50 6.28
C ILE A 81 5.41 20.86 5.59
N ALA A 82 6.45 21.69 5.52
CA ALA A 82 6.34 23.00 4.87
C ALA A 82 6.02 22.89 3.38
N THR A 83 6.61 21.93 2.68
CA THR A 83 6.37 21.69 1.26
C THR A 83 4.96 21.19 1.02
N THR A 84 4.49 20.25 1.83
CA THR A 84 3.12 19.72 1.81
C THR A 84 2.10 20.84 2.03
N LEU A 85 2.24 21.64 3.10
CA LEU A 85 1.31 22.71 3.42
C LEU A 85 1.25 23.79 2.34
N ARG A 86 2.39 24.21 1.79
CA ARG A 86 2.41 25.18 0.66
C ARG A 86 1.66 24.63 -0.55
N SER A 87 1.78 23.35 -0.86
CA SER A 87 1.08 22.72 -1.98
C SER A 87 -0.42 22.64 -1.78
N LEU A 88 -0.88 22.47 -0.54
CA LEU A 88 -2.29 22.49 -0.19
C LEU A 88 -2.89 23.90 -0.13
N ILE A 89 -2.14 24.88 0.35
CA ILE A 89 -2.54 26.30 0.31
C ILE A 89 -2.72 26.76 -1.15
N ALA A 90 -1.91 26.26 -2.06
CA ALA A 90 -1.94 26.60 -3.48
C ALA A 90 -2.94 25.76 -4.32
N GLN A 91 -3.91 25.07 -3.69
CA GLN A 91 -4.91 24.32 -4.44
C GLN A 91 -5.86 25.23 -5.20
N ASP A 92 -6.07 24.90 -6.47
CA ASP A 92 -7.08 25.53 -7.33
C ASP A 92 -8.41 24.76 -7.17
N TYR A 93 -9.24 25.23 -6.24
CA TYR A 93 -10.54 24.63 -5.95
C TYR A 93 -11.59 25.75 -5.80
N ALA A 94 -12.68 25.65 -6.57
CA ALA A 94 -13.71 26.69 -6.62
C ALA A 94 -14.58 26.77 -5.36
N GLY A 95 -14.59 25.75 -4.52
CA GLY A 95 -15.35 25.70 -3.28
C GLY A 95 -14.55 26.18 -2.06
N PRO A 96 -15.22 26.43 -0.94
CA PRO A 96 -14.53 26.74 0.30
C PRO A 96 -13.78 25.49 0.81
N PHE A 97 -12.53 25.68 1.23
CA PHE A 97 -11.79 24.62 1.92
C PHE A 97 -10.90 25.19 3.02
N ARG A 98 -10.52 24.32 3.96
CA ARG A 98 -9.59 24.65 5.04
C ARG A 98 -8.67 23.49 5.31
N ILE A 99 -7.53 23.78 5.94
CA ILE A 99 -6.48 22.82 6.26
C ILE A 99 -6.35 22.72 7.78
N ILE A 100 -6.36 21.51 8.31
CA ILE A 100 -6.25 21.19 9.73
C ILE A 100 -5.05 20.25 9.90
N VAL A 101 -4.00 20.75 10.52
CA VAL A 101 -2.84 19.95 10.91
C VAL A 101 -2.99 19.56 12.38
N VAL A 102 -2.82 18.28 12.68
CA VAL A 102 -2.78 17.80 14.07
C VAL A 102 -1.35 17.34 14.37
N ASP A 103 -0.65 18.13 15.17
CA ASP A 103 0.72 17.84 15.62
C ASP A 103 0.68 16.89 16.82
N ASP A 104 0.91 15.60 16.58
CA ASP A 104 0.89 14.54 17.61
C ASP A 104 2.16 14.53 18.47
N GLY A 105 2.49 15.69 19.06
CA GLY A 105 3.64 15.83 19.96
C GLY A 105 4.98 15.61 19.26
N SER A 106 5.21 16.29 18.14
CA SER A 106 6.49 16.28 17.43
C SER A 106 7.60 16.92 18.27
N ALA A 107 8.81 16.34 18.21
CA ALA A 107 10.00 16.84 18.89
C ALA A 107 10.97 17.58 17.95
N ASP A 108 10.76 17.50 16.63
CA ASP A 108 11.68 18.00 15.59
C ASP A 108 11.37 19.41 15.07
N GLY A 109 10.35 20.09 15.66
CA GLY A 109 9.92 21.41 15.21
C GLY A 109 8.79 21.42 14.18
N THR A 110 8.22 20.28 13.81
CA THR A 110 7.09 20.16 12.86
C THR A 110 5.95 21.13 13.17
N GLY A 111 5.46 21.15 14.43
CA GLY A 111 4.37 22.03 14.86
C GLY A 111 4.75 23.51 14.78
N THR A 112 5.98 23.86 15.07
CA THR A 112 6.47 25.25 14.95
C THR A 112 6.48 25.72 13.51
N ILE A 113 6.96 24.89 12.58
CA ILE A 113 6.95 25.18 11.14
C ILE A 113 5.51 25.35 10.64
N ALA A 114 4.60 24.46 11.02
CA ALA A 114 3.20 24.54 10.61
C ALA A 114 2.51 25.82 11.14
N ARG A 115 2.72 26.15 12.42
CA ARG A 115 2.18 27.39 13.04
C ARG A 115 2.74 28.66 12.38
N SER A 116 4.03 28.68 12.05
CA SER A 116 4.64 29.81 11.35
C SER A 116 3.99 30.04 9.97
N LEU A 117 3.70 28.97 9.25
CA LEU A 117 2.98 29.06 7.96
C LEU A 117 1.54 29.53 8.14
N ALA A 118 0.85 29.05 9.17
CA ALA A 118 -0.52 29.49 9.49
C ALA A 118 -0.56 31.00 9.83
N ALA A 119 0.40 31.49 10.60
CA ALA A 119 0.50 32.91 10.95
C ALA A 119 0.84 33.81 9.74
N ALA A 120 1.62 33.30 8.78
CA ALA A 120 1.97 34.02 7.57
C ALA A 120 0.85 34.01 6.51
N GLN A 121 -0.16 33.13 6.65
CA GLN A 121 -1.28 32.98 5.73
C GLN A 121 -2.38 33.98 6.07
N ALA A 122 -2.42 35.08 5.34
CA ALA A 122 -3.50 36.08 5.42
C ALA A 122 -4.62 35.72 4.42
N GLY A 123 -5.69 35.09 4.89
CA GLY A 123 -6.84 34.80 4.05
C GLY A 123 -7.18 33.31 3.91
N LEU A 124 -7.81 32.95 2.78
CA LEU A 124 -8.21 31.57 2.47
C LEU A 124 -7.19 30.86 1.60
N PRO A 125 -7.00 29.53 1.76
CA PRO A 125 -7.70 28.67 2.74
C PRO A 125 -7.17 28.90 4.16
N ARG A 126 -8.04 28.76 5.16
CA ARG A 126 -7.65 28.84 6.57
C ARG A 126 -6.81 27.60 6.95
N LEU A 127 -5.60 27.85 7.47
CA LEU A 127 -4.73 26.82 8.04
C LEU A 127 -4.82 26.87 9.58
N THR A 128 -5.29 25.79 10.18
CA THR A 128 -5.37 25.60 11.63
C THR A 128 -4.37 24.54 12.06
N VAL A 129 -3.64 24.77 13.15
CA VAL A 129 -2.71 23.78 13.71
C VAL A 129 -3.14 23.45 15.13
N LEU A 130 -3.55 22.20 15.32
CA LEU A 130 -3.94 21.65 16.62
C LEU A 130 -2.72 20.98 17.27
N THR A 131 -2.56 21.21 18.58
CA THR A 131 -1.66 20.39 19.40
C THR A 131 -2.41 19.13 19.80
N GLY A 132 -1.90 17.96 19.43
CA GLY A 132 -2.55 16.69 19.72
C GLY A 132 -2.68 16.42 21.22
N ALA A 133 -3.88 16.02 21.62
CA ALA A 133 -4.16 15.59 22.99
C ALA A 133 -3.51 14.21 23.27
N PRO A 134 -3.25 13.87 24.55
CA PRO A 134 -2.75 12.56 24.93
C PRO A 134 -3.56 11.43 24.33
N ARG A 135 -2.88 10.42 23.81
CA ARG A 135 -3.51 9.30 23.11
C ARG A 135 -4.24 8.37 24.10
N PRO A 136 -5.56 8.14 23.96
CA PRO A 136 -6.28 7.18 24.78
C PRO A 136 -5.87 5.73 24.47
N PRO A 137 -6.07 4.79 25.41
CA PRO A 137 -5.85 3.36 25.17
C PRO A 137 -6.62 2.84 23.95
N GLY A 138 -6.01 1.92 23.19
CA GLY A 138 -6.61 1.28 22.00
C GLY A 138 -6.59 2.12 20.74
N TRP A 139 -6.04 3.34 20.74
CA TRP A 139 -5.84 4.15 19.55
C TRP A 139 -4.42 4.02 19.00
N SER A 140 -4.27 4.07 17.69
CA SER A 140 -2.98 4.37 17.07
C SER A 140 -2.72 5.88 17.12
N GLY A 141 -1.45 6.30 17.13
CA GLY A 141 -1.12 7.74 17.15
C GLY A 141 -1.69 8.46 15.92
N LYS A 142 -1.54 7.87 14.72
CA LYS A 142 -2.07 8.45 13.46
C LYS A 142 -3.59 8.61 13.52
N LEU A 143 -4.32 7.55 13.87
CA LEU A 143 -5.78 7.59 13.89
C LEU A 143 -6.33 8.50 14.99
N TRP A 144 -5.61 8.62 16.13
CA TRP A 144 -6.00 9.57 17.16
C TRP A 144 -5.84 11.03 16.70
N ALA A 145 -4.77 11.33 15.98
CA ALA A 145 -4.60 12.65 15.38
C ALA A 145 -5.67 12.91 14.31
N VAL A 146 -5.99 11.92 13.46
CA VAL A 146 -7.08 12.02 12.49
C VAL A 146 -8.42 12.28 13.18
N ALA A 147 -8.75 11.58 14.29
CA ALA A 147 -9.98 11.76 15.02
C ALA A 147 -10.15 13.19 15.55
N GLN A 148 -9.08 13.79 16.09
CA GLN A 148 -9.09 15.17 16.55
C GLN A 148 -9.29 16.17 15.39
N GLY A 149 -8.62 15.95 14.25
CA GLY A 149 -8.82 16.77 13.06
C GLY A 149 -10.23 16.65 12.47
N LEU A 150 -10.83 15.47 12.52
CA LEU A 150 -12.21 15.24 12.09
C LEU A 150 -13.25 15.90 12.99
N ALA A 151 -12.98 16.00 14.28
CA ALA A 151 -13.84 16.73 15.22
C ALA A 151 -13.85 18.24 14.89
N GLU A 152 -12.68 18.83 14.58
CA GLU A 152 -12.57 20.22 14.13
C GLU A 152 -13.22 20.44 12.76
N ALA A 153 -13.30 19.39 11.93
CA ALA A 153 -13.84 19.44 10.57
C ALA A 153 -15.37 19.20 10.50
N ALA A 154 -16.12 19.34 11.60
CA ALA A 154 -17.52 18.88 11.71
C ALA A 154 -18.51 19.50 10.70
N ASP A 155 -18.25 20.70 10.21
CA ASP A 155 -19.09 21.49 9.27
C ASP A 155 -18.76 21.25 7.78
N ALA A 156 -17.76 20.45 7.44
CA ALA A 156 -17.41 20.15 6.06
C ALA A 156 -18.23 18.97 5.51
N ASP A 157 -18.67 19.06 4.25
CA ASP A 157 -19.40 17.98 3.55
C ASP A 157 -18.46 16.85 3.16
N LEU A 158 -17.23 17.20 2.79
CA LEU A 158 -16.18 16.30 2.38
C LEU A 158 -14.94 16.48 3.27
N VAL A 159 -14.27 15.37 3.58
CA VAL A 159 -13.00 15.40 4.30
C VAL A 159 -11.93 14.73 3.45
N LEU A 160 -10.82 15.45 3.22
CA LEU A 160 -9.63 14.88 2.62
C LEU A 160 -8.64 14.52 3.73
N LEU A 161 -8.41 13.23 3.94
CA LEU A 161 -7.33 12.73 4.77
C LEU A 161 -6.08 12.62 3.90
N THR A 162 -4.97 13.22 4.32
CA THR A 162 -3.69 13.12 3.60
C THR A 162 -2.51 13.07 4.55
N ASP A 163 -1.45 12.36 4.17
CA ASP A 163 -0.23 12.28 4.97
C ASP A 163 0.61 13.57 4.85
N ALA A 164 1.41 13.84 5.87
CA ALA A 164 2.22 15.05 6.00
C ALA A 164 3.38 15.16 4.98
N ASP A 165 3.63 14.12 4.21
CA ASP A 165 4.67 14.04 3.18
C ASP A 165 4.14 13.98 1.74
N ILE A 166 2.86 14.27 1.55
CA ILE A 166 2.24 14.29 0.23
C ILE A 166 2.19 15.73 -0.31
N VAL A 167 2.73 15.91 -1.49
CA VAL A 167 2.68 17.16 -2.24
C VAL A 167 1.61 17.06 -3.32
N HIS A 168 0.72 18.02 -3.35
CA HIS A 168 -0.44 18.08 -4.22
C HIS A 168 -0.24 19.12 -5.33
N ARG A 169 -0.46 18.74 -6.59
CA ARG A 169 -0.48 19.71 -7.70
C ARG A 169 -1.71 20.61 -7.62
N PRO A 170 -1.66 21.84 -8.12
CA PRO A 170 -2.86 22.65 -8.29
C PRO A 170 -3.95 21.86 -9.03
N GLY A 171 -5.22 22.02 -8.65
CA GLY A 171 -6.34 21.24 -9.23
C GLY A 171 -6.50 19.81 -8.73
N HIS A 172 -5.62 19.28 -7.88
CA HIS A 172 -5.76 17.93 -7.34
C HIS A 172 -7.02 17.75 -6.49
N LEU A 173 -7.30 18.71 -5.58
CA LEU A 173 -8.52 18.71 -4.77
C LEU A 173 -9.77 18.77 -5.66
N ALA A 174 -9.76 19.61 -6.70
CA ALA A 174 -10.83 19.70 -7.66
C ALA A 174 -11.06 18.37 -8.42
N ALA A 175 -9.99 17.67 -8.78
CA ALA A 175 -10.06 16.37 -9.45
C ALA A 175 -10.67 15.28 -8.55
N LEU A 176 -10.30 15.24 -7.27
CA LEU A 176 -10.88 14.29 -6.30
C LEU A 176 -12.38 14.54 -6.11
N VAL A 177 -12.79 15.81 -5.94
CA VAL A 177 -14.21 16.18 -5.78
C VAL A 177 -14.99 15.91 -7.07
N ALA A 178 -14.42 16.20 -8.24
CA ALA A 178 -15.04 15.87 -9.52
C ALA A 178 -15.26 14.36 -9.66
N ARG A 179 -14.26 13.53 -9.31
CA ARG A 179 -14.38 12.07 -9.33
C ARG A 179 -15.46 11.60 -8.35
N GLN A 180 -15.51 12.16 -7.15
CA GLN A 180 -16.54 11.84 -6.16
C GLN A 180 -17.95 12.10 -6.72
N ARG A 181 -18.16 13.29 -7.32
CA ARG A 181 -19.45 13.67 -7.91
C ARG A 181 -19.84 12.79 -9.10
N GLU A 182 -18.90 12.53 -10.00
CA GLU A 182 -19.12 11.70 -11.18
C GLU A 182 -19.52 10.26 -10.83
N THR A 183 -18.85 9.68 -9.83
CA THR A 183 -19.07 8.28 -9.46
C THR A 183 -20.11 8.08 -8.38
N GLY A 184 -20.44 9.13 -7.61
CA GLY A 184 -21.26 9.03 -6.40
C GLY A 184 -20.63 8.17 -5.32
N CYS A 185 -19.30 8.04 -5.30
CA CYS A 185 -18.60 7.25 -4.30
C CYS A 185 -18.55 7.98 -2.95
N ASP A 186 -18.69 7.22 -1.87
CA ASP A 186 -18.54 7.69 -0.50
C ASP A 186 -17.09 7.93 -0.10
N LEU A 187 -16.17 7.20 -0.75
CA LEU A 187 -14.73 7.30 -0.57
C LEU A 187 -14.05 7.27 -1.93
N VAL A 188 -13.17 8.25 -2.17
CA VAL A 188 -12.27 8.31 -3.33
C VAL A 188 -10.85 8.34 -2.82
N SER A 189 -10.04 7.37 -3.24
CA SER A 189 -8.63 7.28 -2.87
C SER A 189 -7.75 7.09 -4.10
N GLU A 190 -6.48 7.44 -3.96
CA GLU A 190 -5.53 7.27 -5.04
C GLU A 190 -4.17 6.79 -4.53
N MET A 191 -3.56 5.91 -5.29
CA MET A 191 -2.15 5.59 -5.14
C MET A 191 -1.34 6.75 -5.71
N VAL A 192 -0.87 7.62 -4.82
CA VAL A 192 -0.01 8.75 -5.17
C VAL A 192 1.30 8.26 -5.80
N THR A 193 1.94 9.09 -6.61
CA THR A 193 3.25 8.75 -7.14
C THR A 193 4.28 8.75 -6.01
N LEU A 194 4.86 7.58 -5.72
CA LEU A 194 5.90 7.46 -4.71
C LEU A 194 7.26 7.92 -5.27
N ARG A 195 8.10 8.48 -4.40
CA ARG A 195 9.45 8.87 -4.76
C ARG A 195 10.26 7.67 -5.25
N CYS A 196 11.01 7.86 -6.36
CA CYS A 196 11.77 6.80 -7.02
C CYS A 196 13.11 7.34 -7.55
N ARG A 197 13.99 7.84 -6.65
CA ARG A 197 15.27 8.50 -7.01
C ARG A 197 16.50 7.69 -6.63
N SER A 198 16.59 7.13 -5.41
CA SER A 198 17.69 6.28 -4.97
C SER A 198 17.70 4.94 -5.71
N LEU A 199 18.80 4.19 -5.65
CA LEU A 199 18.85 2.83 -6.23
C LEU A 199 17.84 1.90 -5.55
N ALA A 200 17.71 1.97 -4.22
CA ALA A 200 16.76 1.19 -3.47
C ALA A 200 15.31 1.53 -3.88
N GLU A 201 14.98 2.82 -3.98
CA GLU A 201 13.67 3.26 -4.46
C GLU A 201 13.39 2.77 -5.88
N ARG A 202 14.36 2.88 -6.80
CA ARG A 202 14.22 2.44 -8.20
C ARG A 202 13.98 0.93 -8.32
N ALA A 203 14.60 0.14 -7.45
CA ALA A 203 14.48 -1.31 -7.46
C ALA A 203 13.18 -1.78 -6.80
N LEU A 204 12.77 -1.16 -5.69
CA LEU A 204 11.75 -1.71 -4.80
C LEU A 204 10.42 -0.95 -4.85
N VAL A 205 10.40 0.38 -4.99
CA VAL A 205 9.15 1.16 -4.91
C VAL A 205 8.15 0.80 -6.01
N PRO A 206 8.52 0.64 -7.30
CA PRO A 206 7.55 0.20 -8.31
C PRO A 206 6.96 -1.17 -7.98
N ALA A 207 7.76 -2.09 -7.42
CA ALA A 207 7.28 -3.39 -7.00
C ALA A 207 6.35 -3.33 -5.78
N PHE A 208 6.56 -2.38 -4.86
CA PHE A 208 5.62 -2.14 -3.76
C PHE A 208 4.22 -1.83 -4.30
N VAL A 209 4.12 -0.92 -5.25
CA VAL A 209 2.84 -0.57 -5.88
C VAL A 209 2.27 -1.74 -6.67
N PHE A 210 3.10 -2.50 -7.38
CA PHE A 210 2.68 -3.70 -8.09
C PHE A 210 2.11 -4.77 -7.13
N PHE A 211 2.77 -5.03 -6.00
CA PHE A 211 2.26 -5.97 -4.98
C PHE A 211 0.99 -5.47 -4.31
N PHE A 212 0.86 -4.15 -4.10
CA PHE A 212 -0.38 -3.57 -3.60
C PHE A 212 -1.54 -3.81 -4.57
N GLN A 213 -1.33 -3.62 -5.88
CA GLN A 213 -2.33 -3.92 -6.91
C GLN A 213 -2.64 -5.41 -7.02
N LEU A 214 -1.65 -6.28 -6.79
CA LEU A 214 -1.86 -7.73 -6.75
C LEU A 214 -2.75 -8.14 -5.56
N LEU A 215 -2.53 -7.56 -4.38
CA LEU A 215 -3.35 -7.81 -3.20
C LEU A 215 -4.75 -7.20 -3.33
N TYR A 216 -4.85 -6.02 -3.92
CA TYR A 216 -6.07 -5.24 -4.06
C TYR A 216 -6.26 -4.78 -5.51
N PRO A 217 -6.67 -5.66 -6.43
CA PRO A 217 -6.91 -5.26 -7.81
C PRO A 217 -7.90 -4.09 -7.89
N PHE A 218 -7.46 -2.94 -8.42
CA PHE A 218 -8.26 -1.70 -8.39
C PHE A 218 -9.61 -1.85 -9.08
N TYR A 219 -9.69 -2.67 -10.14
CA TYR A 219 -10.97 -2.98 -10.79
C TYR A 219 -11.93 -3.73 -9.85
N TRP A 220 -11.42 -4.61 -8.97
CA TRP A 220 -12.25 -5.27 -7.96
C TRP A 220 -12.60 -4.35 -6.79
N VAL A 221 -11.69 -3.46 -6.41
CA VAL A 221 -11.97 -2.44 -5.39
C VAL A 221 -13.12 -1.54 -5.85
N ASN A 222 -13.12 -1.14 -7.12
CA ASN A 222 -14.10 -0.23 -7.71
C ASN A 222 -15.43 -0.92 -8.09
N ASP A 223 -15.47 -2.25 -8.11
CA ASP A 223 -16.67 -3.03 -8.35
C ASP A 223 -17.47 -3.18 -7.04
N SER A 224 -18.69 -2.62 -7.01
CA SER A 224 -19.57 -2.68 -5.85
C SER A 224 -20.05 -4.10 -5.51
N GLN A 225 -20.00 -5.03 -6.48
CA GLN A 225 -20.39 -6.44 -6.29
C GLN A 225 -19.25 -7.28 -5.68
N ARG A 226 -18.06 -6.75 -5.58
CA ARG A 226 -16.89 -7.45 -5.01
C ARG A 226 -16.65 -7.02 -3.56
N ALA A 227 -16.30 -7.97 -2.71
CA ALA A 227 -15.93 -7.69 -1.33
C ALA A 227 -14.55 -7.02 -1.17
N THR A 228 -13.70 -7.10 -2.21
CA THR A 228 -12.36 -6.51 -2.19
C THR A 228 -12.45 -5.00 -1.97
N ALA A 229 -11.78 -4.51 -0.93
CA ALA A 229 -11.76 -3.09 -0.58
C ALA A 229 -10.34 -2.68 -0.20
N ALA A 230 -9.92 -1.52 -0.65
CA ALA A 230 -8.67 -0.87 -0.25
C ALA A 230 -8.74 0.63 -0.50
N ALA A 231 -7.93 1.37 0.21
CA ALA A 231 -7.55 2.75 -0.06
C ALA A 231 -6.03 2.89 0.12
N ALA A 232 -5.44 3.90 -0.46
CA ALA A 232 -4.05 4.26 -0.24
C ALA A 232 -4.00 5.46 0.72
N GLY A 233 -3.38 5.26 1.88
CA GLY A 233 -3.44 6.19 3.02
C GLY A 233 -2.88 7.59 2.75
N GLY A 234 -2.10 7.78 1.68
CA GLY A 234 -1.56 9.08 1.30
C GLY A 234 -2.64 10.09 0.90
N THR A 235 -3.79 9.63 0.37
CA THR A 235 -4.88 10.52 -0.07
C THR A 235 -6.22 9.78 -0.05
N ILE A 236 -7.15 10.22 0.79
CA ILE A 236 -8.51 9.66 0.92
C ILE A 236 -9.51 10.80 1.06
N LEU A 237 -10.31 11.05 0.01
CA LEU A 237 -11.47 11.93 0.10
C LEU A 237 -12.68 11.12 0.57
N LEU A 238 -13.33 11.55 1.64
CA LEU A 238 -14.43 10.84 2.31
C LEU A 238 -15.63 11.77 2.47
N CYS A 239 -16.82 11.26 2.15
CA CYS A 239 -18.07 11.97 2.41
C CYS A 239 -18.39 11.95 3.91
N ARG A 240 -18.79 13.10 4.47
CA ARG A 240 -19.14 13.21 5.88
C ARG A 240 -20.26 12.25 6.29
N HIS A 241 -21.30 12.12 5.47
CA HIS A 241 -22.40 11.19 5.75
C HIS A 241 -21.94 9.73 5.79
N ALA A 242 -20.96 9.34 4.97
CA ALA A 242 -20.41 8.01 4.99
C ALA A 242 -19.60 7.75 6.27
N LEU A 243 -18.83 8.76 6.73
CA LEU A 243 -18.12 8.68 8.01
C LEU A 243 -19.12 8.54 9.17
N ALA A 244 -20.20 9.32 9.19
CA ALA A 244 -21.26 9.20 10.18
C ALA A 244 -21.94 7.81 10.17
N ARG A 245 -22.24 7.29 8.96
CA ARG A 245 -22.87 5.98 8.78
C ARG A 245 -22.05 4.84 9.37
N ILE A 246 -20.72 4.92 9.30
CA ILE A 246 -19.84 3.87 9.86
C ILE A 246 -19.58 4.04 11.37
N GLY A 247 -20.11 5.08 12.02
CA GLY A 247 -19.87 5.36 13.43
C GLY A 247 -18.58 6.14 13.69
N GLY A 248 -18.12 6.94 12.71
CA GLY A 248 -16.91 7.73 12.83
C GLY A 248 -15.63 6.95 12.53
N ILE A 249 -14.49 7.60 12.71
CA ILE A 249 -13.15 6.97 12.55
C ILE A 249 -12.87 5.96 13.68
N GLU A 250 -13.62 6.02 14.76
CA GLU A 250 -13.62 5.08 15.90
C GLU A 250 -13.82 3.64 15.43
N ALA A 251 -14.59 3.42 14.38
CA ALA A 251 -14.84 2.11 13.79
C ALA A 251 -13.56 1.36 13.38
N VAL A 252 -12.46 2.09 13.18
CA VAL A 252 -11.17 1.53 12.77
C VAL A 252 -10.02 1.84 13.74
N ARG A 253 -10.32 2.37 14.95
CA ARG A 253 -9.33 2.91 15.91
C ARG A 253 -8.14 2.01 16.21
N GLY A 254 -8.31 0.70 16.29
CA GLY A 254 -7.26 -0.28 16.61
C GLY A 254 -6.61 -0.92 15.38
N LYS A 255 -6.96 -0.48 14.17
CA LYS A 255 -6.43 -1.07 12.94
C LYS A 255 -5.07 -0.48 12.60
N LEU A 256 -4.11 -1.37 12.29
CA LEU A 256 -2.74 -1.00 11.93
C LEU A 256 -2.61 -0.64 10.45
N ILE A 257 -3.48 -1.23 9.61
CA ILE A 257 -3.65 -0.89 8.20
C ILE A 257 -4.99 -0.16 8.12
N ASP A 258 -4.94 1.10 8.52
CA ASP A 258 -6.08 1.97 8.77
C ASP A 258 -6.86 2.32 7.49
N ASP A 259 -6.16 2.57 6.40
CA ASP A 259 -6.70 2.92 5.10
C ASP A 259 -7.52 1.78 4.46
N VAL A 260 -6.99 0.56 4.46
CA VAL A 260 -7.70 -0.63 3.98
C VAL A 260 -8.91 -0.93 4.87
N ALA A 261 -8.75 -0.82 6.19
CA ALA A 261 -9.85 -1.06 7.13
C ALA A 261 -10.97 -0.03 6.98
N LEU A 262 -10.63 1.25 6.78
CA LEU A 262 -11.59 2.33 6.53
C LEU A 262 -12.35 2.07 5.22
N ALA A 263 -11.63 1.79 4.13
CA ALA A 263 -12.23 1.48 2.84
C ALA A 263 -13.18 0.28 2.92
N ALA A 264 -12.78 -0.79 3.62
CA ALA A 264 -13.61 -1.98 3.81
C ALA A 264 -14.87 -1.66 4.62
N THR A 265 -14.77 -0.81 5.65
CA THR A 265 -15.90 -0.41 6.47
C THR A 265 -16.89 0.47 5.69
N VAL A 266 -16.39 1.44 4.92
CA VAL A 266 -17.21 2.30 4.06
C VAL A 266 -17.91 1.48 2.97
N LYS A 267 -17.20 0.53 2.33
CA LYS A 267 -17.72 -0.27 1.21
C LYS A 267 -18.88 -1.18 1.60
N ARG A 268 -19.01 -1.60 2.87
CA ARG A 268 -20.15 -2.42 3.32
C ARG A 268 -21.51 -1.75 3.15
N GLY A 269 -21.56 -0.42 3.15
CA GLY A 269 -22.82 0.32 3.01
C GLY A 269 -22.76 1.43 1.94
N GLY A 270 -21.72 1.45 1.11
CA GLY A 270 -21.55 2.49 0.10
C GLY A 270 -20.59 2.08 -1.00
N ARG A 271 -20.19 3.06 -1.82
CA ARG A 271 -19.30 2.86 -2.97
C ARG A 271 -17.95 3.49 -2.70
N ILE A 272 -16.89 2.83 -3.14
CA ILE A 272 -15.52 3.36 -3.07
C ILE A 272 -14.89 3.37 -4.45
N TRP A 273 -13.94 4.26 -4.65
CA TRP A 273 -13.10 4.32 -5.84
C TRP A 273 -11.63 4.39 -5.44
N LEU A 274 -10.81 3.59 -6.10
CA LEU A 274 -9.36 3.59 -5.97
C LEU A 274 -8.73 3.65 -7.36
N GLY A 275 -7.79 4.56 -7.54
CA GLY A 275 -7.04 4.69 -8.78
C GLY A 275 -5.60 5.11 -8.55
N HIS A 276 -4.89 5.39 -9.64
CA HIS A 276 -3.59 6.05 -9.62
C HIS A 276 -3.75 7.55 -9.82
N SER A 277 -2.73 8.32 -9.45
CA SER A 277 -2.64 9.73 -9.76
C SER A 277 -1.22 10.19 -10.03
N THR A 278 -1.10 11.17 -10.92
CA THR A 278 0.11 11.98 -11.10
C THR A 278 -0.07 13.38 -10.48
N LEU A 279 -1.25 13.66 -9.90
CA LEU A 279 -1.58 14.95 -9.31
C LEU A 279 -1.08 15.08 -7.86
N ALA A 280 -0.73 13.96 -7.22
CA ALA A 280 -0.10 13.95 -5.91
C ALA A 280 1.11 13.03 -5.88
N CYS A 281 2.12 13.39 -5.08
CA CYS A 281 3.32 12.59 -4.92
C CYS A 281 3.85 12.62 -3.48
N SER A 282 4.36 11.49 -3.00
CA SER A 282 5.11 11.43 -1.75
C SER A 282 6.52 11.96 -1.95
N VAL A 283 6.94 12.86 -1.08
CA VAL A 283 8.31 13.39 -1.05
C VAL A 283 9.20 12.69 -0.04
N ARG A 284 8.66 11.70 0.70
CA ARG A 284 9.40 10.90 1.68
C ARG A 284 10.55 10.15 1.02
N PRO A 285 11.79 10.35 1.46
CA PRO A 285 12.92 9.62 0.93
C PRO A 285 13.05 8.23 1.57
N TYR A 286 13.47 7.26 0.76
CA TYR A 286 13.95 5.95 1.18
C TYR A 286 15.37 5.73 0.60
N PRO A 287 16.41 6.33 1.22
CA PRO A 287 17.74 6.35 0.64
C PRO A 287 18.37 4.97 0.49
N GLY A 288 18.06 4.04 1.36
CA GLY A 288 18.65 2.70 1.39
C GLY A 288 17.64 1.55 1.40
N PHE A 289 18.13 0.34 1.14
CA PHE A 289 17.33 -0.90 1.20
C PHE A 289 16.75 -1.14 2.60
N ALA A 290 17.49 -0.78 3.65
CA ALA A 290 17.04 -0.91 5.04
C ALA A 290 15.82 -0.03 5.35
N ASP A 291 15.66 1.11 4.69
CA ASP A 291 14.51 1.99 4.89
C ASP A 291 13.23 1.36 4.33
N ILE A 292 13.32 0.77 3.13
CA ILE A 292 12.21 0.07 2.51
C ILE A 292 11.91 -1.23 3.25
N TRP A 293 12.95 -1.95 3.74
CA TRP A 293 12.77 -3.10 4.62
C TRP A 293 11.93 -2.73 5.85
N ARG A 294 12.29 -1.65 6.55
CA ARG A 294 11.54 -1.17 7.73
C ARG A 294 10.11 -0.79 7.38
N MET A 295 9.90 -0.14 6.23
CA MET A 295 8.57 0.21 5.74
C MET A 295 7.69 -1.04 5.56
N VAL A 296 8.20 -2.08 4.89
CA VAL A 296 7.48 -3.34 4.63
C VAL A 296 7.31 -4.16 5.91
N ALA A 297 8.38 -4.35 6.67
CA ALA A 297 8.38 -5.15 7.90
C ALA A 297 7.45 -4.59 8.98
N ARG A 298 7.08 -3.30 8.91
CA ARG A 298 6.13 -2.68 9.83
C ARG A 298 4.73 -3.30 9.73
N THR A 299 4.27 -3.68 8.52
CA THR A 299 2.87 -4.06 8.30
C THR A 299 2.68 -5.43 7.65
N ALA A 300 3.74 -6.07 7.16
CA ALA A 300 3.61 -7.31 6.39
C ALA A 300 3.00 -8.47 7.20
N TYR A 301 3.40 -8.67 8.45
CA TYR A 301 2.83 -9.72 9.29
C TYR A 301 1.44 -9.33 9.85
N VAL A 302 1.17 -8.03 9.98
CA VAL A 302 -0.18 -7.51 10.28
C VAL A 302 -1.18 -7.88 9.20
N GLN A 303 -0.76 -7.78 7.92
CA GLN A 303 -1.58 -8.17 6.75
C GLN A 303 -1.98 -9.66 6.81
N LEU A 304 -1.16 -10.49 7.44
CA LEU A 304 -1.42 -11.92 7.66
C LEU A 304 -2.18 -12.20 8.97
N GLY A 305 -2.71 -11.18 9.64
CA GLY A 305 -3.44 -11.31 10.91
C GLY A 305 -2.62 -11.96 12.02
N PHE A 306 -1.29 -11.81 11.99
CA PHE A 306 -0.34 -12.44 12.92
C PHE A 306 -0.41 -13.98 12.94
N SER A 307 -0.89 -14.61 11.86
CA SER A 307 -1.05 -16.05 11.74
C SER A 307 0.23 -16.72 11.22
N PRO A 308 0.86 -17.64 11.98
CA PRO A 308 2.02 -18.41 11.50
C PRO A 308 1.68 -19.32 10.31
N LEU A 309 0.46 -19.87 10.25
CA LEU A 309 0.02 -20.72 9.14
C LEU A 309 -0.14 -19.91 7.85
N LEU A 310 -0.71 -18.69 7.93
CA LEU A 310 -0.78 -17.79 6.77
C LEU A 310 0.62 -17.33 6.35
N LEU A 311 1.53 -17.12 7.30
CA LEU A 311 2.92 -16.80 6.99
C LEU A 311 3.59 -17.97 6.22
N LEU A 312 3.46 -19.20 6.72
CA LEU A 312 4.01 -20.39 6.05
C LEU A 312 3.42 -20.53 4.63
N GLY A 313 2.09 -20.45 4.51
CA GLY A 313 1.40 -20.51 3.22
C GLY A 313 1.86 -19.42 2.26
N THR A 314 2.06 -18.18 2.77
CA THR A 314 2.60 -17.07 1.99
C THR A 314 4.02 -17.33 1.51
N MET A 315 4.90 -17.85 2.38
CA MET A 315 6.27 -18.20 2.00
C MET A 315 6.32 -19.27 0.92
N LEU A 316 5.55 -20.34 1.09
CA LEU A 316 5.47 -21.43 0.10
C LEU A 316 4.86 -20.94 -1.22
N GLY A 317 3.78 -20.16 -1.15
CA GLY A 317 3.14 -19.56 -2.32
C GLY A 317 4.06 -18.61 -3.06
N MET A 318 4.77 -17.74 -2.35
CA MET A 318 5.75 -16.84 -2.96
C MET A 318 6.94 -17.61 -3.57
N ALA A 319 7.44 -18.64 -2.91
CA ALA A 319 8.50 -19.48 -3.49
C ALA A 319 8.04 -20.17 -4.78
N LEU A 320 6.83 -20.73 -4.79
CA LEU A 320 6.25 -21.40 -5.95
C LEU A 320 6.01 -20.42 -7.12
N VAL A 321 5.42 -19.25 -6.83
CA VAL A 321 4.94 -18.33 -7.88
C VAL A 321 6.04 -17.41 -8.40
N TRP A 322 6.99 -17.00 -7.54
CA TRP A 322 7.99 -15.99 -7.90
C TRP A 322 9.39 -16.58 -8.12
N LEU A 323 9.80 -17.59 -7.33
CA LEU A 323 11.19 -18.08 -7.36
C LEU A 323 11.34 -19.34 -8.22
N LEU A 324 10.37 -20.25 -8.20
CA LEU A 324 10.42 -21.47 -9.00
C LEU A 324 10.47 -21.23 -10.50
N PRO A 325 9.70 -20.30 -11.13
CA PRO A 325 9.74 -20.08 -12.58
C PRO A 325 11.14 -19.75 -13.10
N PRO A 326 11.87 -18.74 -12.59
CA PRO A 326 13.25 -18.50 -13.06
C PRO A 326 14.21 -19.63 -12.71
N ALA A 327 14.05 -20.30 -11.56
CA ALA A 327 14.90 -21.45 -11.22
C ALA A 327 14.70 -22.60 -12.21
N ALA A 328 13.46 -22.95 -12.56
CA ALA A 328 13.15 -23.96 -13.56
C ALA A 328 13.65 -23.57 -14.96
N ALA A 329 13.49 -22.30 -15.34
CA ALA A 329 13.96 -21.77 -16.62
C ALA A 329 15.49 -21.88 -16.80
N LEU A 330 16.24 -21.67 -15.72
CA LEU A 330 17.72 -21.64 -15.75
C LEU A 330 18.33 -23.03 -15.56
N PHE A 331 17.78 -23.85 -14.67
CA PHE A 331 18.42 -25.06 -14.20
C PHE A 331 17.73 -26.38 -14.60
N ALA A 332 16.44 -26.34 -15.00
CA ALA A 332 15.75 -27.53 -15.47
C ALA A 332 16.00 -27.81 -16.96
N HIS A 333 15.54 -28.98 -17.43
CA HIS A 333 15.65 -29.42 -18.81
C HIS A 333 14.28 -29.82 -19.38
N GLY A 334 14.19 -29.96 -20.70
CA GLY A 334 12.99 -30.43 -21.38
C GLY A 334 11.76 -29.53 -21.12
N THR A 335 10.60 -30.13 -20.93
CA THR A 335 9.30 -29.44 -20.76
C THR A 335 9.29 -28.53 -19.54
N THR A 336 9.92 -28.93 -18.41
CA THR A 336 9.99 -28.14 -17.19
C THR A 336 10.67 -26.79 -17.42
N ARG A 337 11.76 -26.77 -18.19
CA ARG A 337 12.45 -25.53 -18.57
C ARG A 337 11.55 -24.58 -19.34
N TRP A 338 10.82 -25.10 -20.34
CA TRP A 338 9.94 -24.27 -21.16
C TRP A 338 8.75 -23.71 -20.39
N LEU A 339 8.16 -24.51 -19.49
CA LEU A 339 7.12 -24.02 -18.57
C LEU A 339 7.67 -22.95 -17.63
N GLY A 340 8.88 -23.13 -17.09
CA GLY A 340 9.55 -22.11 -16.27
C GLY A 340 9.77 -20.81 -17.03
N LEU A 341 10.25 -20.89 -18.28
CA LEU A 341 10.42 -19.72 -19.14
C LEU A 341 9.08 -19.01 -19.44
N ALA A 342 8.02 -19.77 -19.72
CA ALA A 342 6.70 -19.22 -19.96
C ALA A 342 6.15 -18.50 -18.73
N ALA A 343 6.23 -19.11 -17.53
CA ALA A 343 5.79 -18.52 -16.29
C ALA A 343 6.63 -17.27 -15.95
N TRP A 344 7.95 -17.30 -16.13
CA TRP A 344 8.82 -16.16 -15.91
C TRP A 344 8.57 -15.03 -16.91
N ALA A 345 8.28 -15.32 -18.16
CA ALA A 345 7.88 -14.33 -19.15
C ALA A 345 6.54 -13.66 -18.79
N MET A 346 5.53 -14.45 -18.36
CA MET A 346 4.25 -13.92 -17.89
C MET A 346 4.44 -12.99 -16.67
N LEU A 347 5.23 -13.41 -15.71
CA LEU A 347 5.63 -12.61 -14.54
C LEU A 347 6.27 -11.29 -14.98
N ALA A 348 7.29 -11.34 -15.83
CA ALA A 348 7.98 -10.15 -16.32
C ALA A 348 7.02 -9.22 -17.09
N ALA A 349 6.18 -9.79 -17.98
CA ALA A 349 5.21 -9.04 -18.76
C ALA A 349 4.20 -8.29 -17.86
N SER A 350 3.73 -8.92 -16.77
CA SER A 350 2.79 -8.31 -15.83
C SER A 350 3.34 -7.04 -15.16
N TYR A 351 4.66 -6.94 -15.03
CA TYR A 351 5.32 -5.82 -14.36
C TYR A 351 5.60 -4.63 -15.29
N LEU A 352 5.56 -4.82 -16.60
CA LEU A 352 5.88 -3.78 -17.58
C LEU A 352 5.03 -2.50 -17.45
N PRO A 353 3.69 -2.55 -17.23
CA PRO A 353 2.89 -1.34 -17.07
C PRO A 353 3.31 -0.52 -15.84
N THR A 354 3.63 -1.18 -14.73
CA THR A 354 4.12 -0.50 -13.51
C THR A 354 5.48 0.17 -13.75
N LEU A 355 6.42 -0.50 -14.44
CA LEU A 355 7.70 0.10 -14.80
C LEU A 355 7.54 1.32 -15.70
N ARG A 356 6.63 1.26 -16.69
CA ARG A 356 6.31 2.42 -17.55
C ARG A 356 5.76 3.58 -16.74
N ARG A 357 4.85 3.33 -15.80
CA ARG A 357 4.28 4.37 -14.90
C ARG A 357 5.38 5.09 -14.11
N TYR A 358 6.38 4.35 -13.63
CA TYR A 358 7.51 4.91 -12.88
C TYR A 358 8.68 5.38 -13.76
N HIS A 359 8.50 5.39 -15.10
CA HIS A 359 9.54 5.75 -16.06
C HIS A 359 10.85 4.98 -15.82
N ARG A 360 10.74 3.65 -15.59
CA ARG A 360 11.88 2.75 -15.37
C ARG A 360 12.17 1.94 -16.60
N ALA A 361 13.46 1.57 -16.76
CA ALA A 361 13.87 0.69 -17.86
C ALA A 361 13.12 -0.64 -17.78
N LEU A 362 12.56 -1.10 -18.88
CA LEU A 362 11.78 -2.33 -18.94
C LEU A 362 12.64 -3.58 -18.66
N LEU A 363 13.96 -3.46 -18.78
CA LEU A 363 14.93 -4.50 -18.42
C LEU A 363 14.91 -4.87 -16.94
N TRP A 364 14.24 -4.09 -16.07
CA TRP A 364 14.02 -4.48 -14.68
C TRP A 364 12.97 -5.58 -14.53
N ALA A 365 12.10 -5.82 -15.52
CA ALA A 365 11.01 -6.76 -15.40
C ALA A 365 11.46 -8.21 -15.10
N PRO A 366 12.47 -8.80 -15.76
CA PRO A 366 12.96 -10.13 -15.43
C PRO A 366 13.52 -10.29 -14.01
N PHE A 367 13.93 -9.19 -13.37
CA PHE A 367 14.50 -9.19 -12.01
C PHE A 367 13.45 -9.10 -10.90
N LEU A 368 12.16 -9.02 -11.23
CA LEU A 368 11.07 -8.99 -10.24
C LEU A 368 11.12 -10.16 -9.25
N PRO A 369 11.55 -11.39 -9.61
CA PRO A 369 11.75 -12.48 -8.64
C PRO A 369 12.73 -12.16 -7.51
N LEU A 370 13.82 -11.44 -7.79
CA LEU A 370 14.78 -11.01 -6.75
C LEU A 370 14.15 -9.96 -5.82
N VAL A 371 13.34 -9.08 -6.38
CA VAL A 371 12.57 -8.12 -5.59
C VAL A 371 11.53 -8.85 -4.73
N ALA A 372 10.84 -9.86 -5.26
CA ALA A 372 9.91 -10.69 -4.50
C ALA A 372 10.61 -11.44 -3.35
N ALA A 373 11.84 -11.95 -3.56
CA ALA A 373 12.65 -12.54 -2.51
C ALA A 373 12.96 -11.54 -1.39
N PHE A 374 13.27 -10.28 -1.71
CA PHE A 374 13.46 -9.23 -0.72
C PHE A 374 12.18 -8.98 0.10
N TYR A 375 11.02 -8.88 -0.55
CA TYR A 375 9.73 -8.69 0.15
C TYR A 375 9.35 -9.90 1.00
N MET A 376 9.63 -11.11 0.52
CA MET A 376 9.46 -12.36 1.28
C MET A 376 10.32 -12.35 2.56
N ALA A 377 11.59 -11.98 2.43
CA ALA A 377 12.50 -11.86 3.57
C ALA A 377 12.06 -10.76 4.55
N ALA A 378 11.59 -9.61 4.04
CA ALA A 378 11.05 -8.52 4.88
C ALA A 378 9.77 -8.95 5.62
N THR A 379 8.94 -9.81 5.01
CA THR A 379 7.74 -10.38 5.65
C THR A 379 8.12 -11.33 6.79
N LEU A 380 9.14 -12.17 6.59
CA LEU A 380 9.72 -12.98 7.68
C LEU A 380 10.30 -12.09 8.78
N GLY A 381 11.03 -11.04 8.41
CA GLY A 381 11.56 -10.07 9.36
C GLY A 381 10.47 -9.39 10.18
N SER A 382 9.30 -9.10 9.56
CA SER A 382 8.12 -8.57 10.25
C SER A 382 7.61 -9.53 11.34
N ALA A 383 7.52 -10.82 11.03
CA ALA A 383 7.12 -11.84 12.01
C ALA A 383 8.15 -11.99 13.14
N VAL A 384 9.44 -12.02 12.81
CA VAL A 384 10.52 -12.06 13.81
C VAL A 384 10.44 -10.86 14.76
N ASN A 385 10.21 -9.66 14.23
CA ASN A 385 10.06 -8.45 15.04
C ASN A 385 8.86 -8.53 15.97
N HIS A 386 7.74 -9.10 15.51
CA HIS A 386 6.56 -9.33 16.33
C HIS A 386 6.87 -10.24 17.53
N TYR A 387 7.48 -11.41 17.29
CA TYR A 387 7.83 -12.37 18.35
C TYR A 387 8.95 -11.90 19.29
N ARG A 388 9.82 -10.98 18.84
CA ARG A 388 10.83 -10.33 19.68
C ARG A 388 10.31 -9.17 20.52
N GLY A 389 8.99 -8.88 20.46
CA GLY A 389 8.39 -7.77 21.21
C GLY A 389 8.74 -6.38 20.70
N SER A 390 9.44 -6.27 19.55
CA SER A 390 9.80 -4.97 18.96
C SER A 390 8.59 -4.23 18.38
N GLY A 391 7.41 -4.86 18.37
CA GLY A 391 6.11 -4.32 18.01
C GLY A 391 6.04 -3.51 16.71
N VAL A 392 4.83 -3.20 16.26
CA VAL A 392 4.63 -2.20 15.20
C VAL A 392 4.76 -0.82 15.83
N THR A 393 5.68 0.00 15.33
CA THR A 393 5.86 1.37 15.80
C THR A 393 5.51 2.39 14.72
N TRP A 394 4.86 3.48 15.10
CA TRP A 394 4.69 4.66 14.26
C TRP A 394 5.47 5.83 14.87
N LYS A 395 6.51 6.29 14.17
CA LYS A 395 7.35 7.42 14.62
C LYS A 395 7.81 7.25 16.07
N GLY A 396 8.32 6.06 16.41
CA GLY A 396 8.84 5.74 17.75
C GLY A 396 7.80 5.39 18.81
N ARG A 397 6.50 5.50 18.54
CA ARG A 397 5.42 5.04 19.43
C ARG A 397 5.00 3.62 19.11
N ALA A 398 5.08 2.73 20.09
CA ALA A 398 4.58 1.36 19.96
C ALA A 398 3.06 1.34 19.82
N TYR A 399 2.54 0.48 18.91
CA TYR A 399 1.14 0.13 18.89
C TYR A 399 0.90 -0.93 19.97
N GLN A 400 0.15 -0.59 21.00
CA GLN A 400 -0.38 -1.59 21.92
C GLN A 400 -1.56 -2.30 21.23
N ALA A 401 -1.43 -3.60 20.96
CA ALA A 401 -2.57 -4.41 20.55
C ALA A 401 -3.61 -4.38 21.69
N ALA A 402 -4.89 -4.20 21.33
CA ALA A 402 -5.97 -4.33 22.29
C ALA A 402 -5.93 -5.74 22.90
N GLY A 403 -5.52 -5.88 24.16
CA GLY A 403 -5.40 -7.14 24.88
C GLY A 403 -4.12 -7.41 25.63
N GLN A 404 -3.07 -6.57 25.49
CA GLN A 404 -1.89 -6.65 26.37
C GLN A 404 -2.06 -5.65 27.50
N THR A 405 -2.61 -6.11 28.62
CA THR A 405 -2.46 -5.47 29.93
C THR A 405 -0.98 -5.41 30.27
N GLU A 406 -0.50 -4.26 30.70
CA GLU A 406 0.83 -4.09 31.27
C GLU A 406 1.01 -5.15 32.37
N ALA A 407 1.90 -6.10 32.14
CA ALA A 407 2.50 -6.85 33.23
C ALA A 407 3.48 -5.87 33.90
N GLY A 408 3.12 -5.49 35.14
CA GLY A 408 3.84 -4.58 36.01
C GLY A 408 5.26 -5.03 36.35
#